data_f6565a3cbb9b24ab10a2a0eaabf63eb5
#
_entry.id   f6565a3cbb9b24ab10a2a0eaabf63eb5
#
_cell.length_a   1.000
_cell.length_b   1.000
_cell.length_c   1.000
_cell.angle_alpha   90.00
_cell.angle_beta   90.00
_cell.angle_gamma   90.00
#
_symmetry.space_group_name_H-M   'P 1'
#
loop_
_entity.id
_entity.type
_entity.pdbx_description
1 polymer ?
#
loop_
_entity_poly.entity_id
_entity_poly.type
_entity_poly.pdbx_seq_one_letter_code
_entity_poly.pdbx_strand_id
1 'polypeptide(L)'
;MEAVFVDARDLKCPGPVVKVADSLRNKPAGTKAVVKATEEAFYSDIRSWCERTGNRLDSIKIENGIITAEITKVVNAGINDNKIRQHEKTFVIFSGDLDKTIAAFIMANGAAAMGRNVTMFFTFWGLNVLRKPKKSKIKKKLTEKLFGLMMPKGSKKLGLSRINMGGMGAKMIRSVMKKNGIHSLEELMEDAVSHGVRLIACQMSMNIMGLHREELIDGVEFGGVTTFLASCERSDMSLFI
;
A
#
# COMPACT_ATOMS: atom_id res chain seq x y z
N MET A 1 9.71 26.96 23.11
CA MET A 1 10.65 26.48 22.07
C MET A 1 10.03 26.75 20.72
N GLU A 2 10.82 27.33 19.81
CA GLU A 2 10.36 27.63 18.46
C GLU A 2 10.12 26.31 17.67
N ALA A 3 9.00 26.23 16.95
CA ALA A 3 8.69 25.04 16.16
C ALA A 3 9.54 25.02 14.88
N VAL A 4 10.06 23.87 14.52
CA VAL A 4 10.77 23.65 13.25
C VAL A 4 9.73 23.58 12.13
N PHE A 5 9.81 24.50 11.17
CA PHE A 5 8.96 24.45 9.98
C PHE A 5 9.62 23.62 8.87
N VAL A 6 8.88 22.64 8.34
CA VAL A 6 9.36 21.73 7.27
C VAL A 6 8.43 21.87 6.06
N ASP A 7 8.89 22.57 5.04
CA ASP A 7 8.18 22.65 3.77
C ASP A 7 8.56 21.48 2.86
N ALA A 8 7.64 20.56 2.64
CA ALA A 8 7.82 19.37 1.83
C ALA A 8 6.79 19.28 0.68
N ARG A 9 6.19 20.41 0.27
CA ARG A 9 5.09 20.46 -0.68
C ARG A 9 5.44 19.91 -2.07
N ASP A 10 6.66 20.13 -2.55
CA ASP A 10 7.08 19.70 -3.90
C ASP A 10 7.76 18.32 -3.91
N LEU A 11 7.84 17.66 -2.76
CA LEU A 11 8.48 16.36 -2.64
C LEU A 11 7.48 15.23 -2.87
N LYS A 12 7.99 14.15 -3.50
CA LYS A 12 7.27 12.89 -3.71
C LYS A 12 7.78 11.82 -2.73
N CYS A 13 6.93 10.82 -2.44
CA CYS A 13 7.30 9.70 -1.59
C CYS A 13 8.66 9.09 -2.04
N PRO A 14 9.60 8.85 -1.10
CA PRO A 14 9.53 9.04 0.36
C PRO A 14 9.98 10.43 0.86
N GLY A 15 10.24 11.38 -0.04
CA GLY A 15 10.87 12.68 0.23
C GLY A 15 10.31 13.45 1.43
N PRO A 16 8.98 13.63 1.59
CA PRO A 16 8.43 14.36 2.71
C PRO A 16 8.82 13.79 4.08
N VAL A 17 8.74 12.45 4.24
CA VAL A 17 9.10 11.78 5.51
C VAL A 17 10.59 11.87 5.77
N VAL A 18 11.43 11.67 4.74
CA VAL A 18 12.90 11.83 4.85
C VAL A 18 13.26 13.22 5.33
N LYS A 19 12.64 14.26 4.76
CA LYS A 19 12.89 15.64 5.16
C LYS A 19 12.51 15.92 6.61
N VAL A 20 11.40 15.33 7.09
CA VAL A 20 11.02 15.40 8.50
C VAL A 20 12.06 14.72 9.38
N ALA A 21 12.46 13.50 9.03
CA ALA A 21 13.45 12.73 9.78
C ALA A 21 14.77 13.49 9.92
N ASP A 22 15.28 14.07 8.81
CA ASP A 22 16.50 14.87 8.81
C ASP A 22 16.37 16.15 9.66
N SER A 23 15.24 16.83 9.54
CA SER A 23 14.98 18.08 10.29
C SER A 23 14.93 17.84 11.81
N LEU A 24 14.53 16.67 12.25
CA LEU A 24 14.43 16.31 13.67
C LEU A 24 15.63 15.50 14.19
N ARG A 25 16.53 15.00 13.32
CA ARG A 25 17.62 14.08 13.69
C ARG A 25 18.43 14.59 14.89
N ASN A 26 18.92 15.80 14.83
CA ASN A 26 19.82 16.40 15.84
C ASN A 26 19.09 17.37 16.78
N LYS A 27 17.77 17.33 16.85
CA LYS A 27 17.01 18.21 17.75
C LYS A 27 16.77 17.52 19.10
N PRO A 28 16.68 18.26 20.21
CA PRO A 28 16.36 17.71 21.51
C PRO A 28 14.92 17.18 21.55
N ALA A 29 14.64 16.30 22.50
CA ALA A 29 13.26 15.87 22.78
C ALA A 29 12.40 17.07 23.20
N GLY A 30 11.11 17.00 22.89
CA GLY A 30 10.17 18.11 23.05
C GLY A 30 10.17 19.10 21.89
N THR A 31 11.11 18.99 20.92
CA THR A 31 11.08 19.84 19.73
C THR A 31 9.81 19.56 18.94
N LYS A 32 9.08 20.62 18.61
CA LYS A 32 7.90 20.55 17.73
C LYS A 32 8.30 20.82 16.28
N ALA A 33 7.70 20.08 15.36
CA ALA A 33 7.80 20.33 13.92
C ALA A 33 6.42 20.51 13.32
N VAL A 34 6.29 21.52 12.45
CA VAL A 34 5.11 21.73 11.60
C VAL A 34 5.50 21.44 10.16
N VAL A 35 4.89 20.45 9.58
CA VAL A 35 5.23 19.93 8.25
C VAL A 35 4.09 20.21 7.28
N LYS A 36 4.42 20.73 6.08
CA LYS A 36 3.46 20.87 4.99
C LYS A 36 3.88 20.03 3.80
N ALA A 37 2.98 19.19 3.28
CA ALA A 37 3.20 18.36 2.11
C ALA A 37 1.96 18.35 1.20
N THR A 38 2.16 18.07 -0.09
CA THR A 38 1.09 17.92 -1.10
C THR A 38 0.96 16.49 -1.61
N GLU A 39 1.90 15.61 -1.23
CA GLU A 39 1.87 14.20 -1.59
C GLU A 39 0.84 13.46 -0.72
N GLU A 40 -0.18 12.86 -1.33
CA GLU A 40 -1.26 12.19 -0.61
C GLU A 40 -0.78 11.04 0.30
N ALA A 41 0.25 10.30 -0.13
CA ALA A 41 0.83 9.23 0.67
C ALA A 41 1.40 9.72 2.00
N PHE A 42 1.79 11.00 2.08
CA PHE A 42 2.34 11.60 3.30
C PHE A 42 1.38 11.48 4.49
N TYR A 43 0.06 11.47 4.26
CA TYR A 43 -0.93 11.35 5.34
C TYR A 43 -0.80 10.03 6.11
N SER A 44 -0.62 8.91 5.42
CA SER A 44 -0.42 7.58 6.02
C SER A 44 1.03 7.37 6.44
N ASP A 45 1.97 7.81 5.62
CA ASP A 45 3.39 7.60 5.85
C ASP A 45 3.89 8.32 7.11
N ILE A 46 3.44 9.54 7.38
CA ILE A 46 3.87 10.27 8.58
C ILE A 46 3.30 9.67 9.87
N ARG A 47 2.09 9.10 9.82
CA ARG A 47 1.51 8.34 10.93
C ARG A 47 2.35 7.11 11.24
N SER A 48 2.62 6.29 10.23
CA SER A 48 3.44 5.09 10.34
C SER A 48 4.86 5.40 10.84
N TRP A 49 5.44 6.50 10.35
CA TRP A 49 6.76 6.96 10.80
C TRP A 49 6.75 7.39 12.27
N CYS A 50 5.77 8.16 12.71
CA CYS A 50 5.65 8.58 14.11
C CYS A 50 5.47 7.39 15.04
N GLU A 51 4.57 6.45 14.69
CA GLU A 51 4.35 5.21 15.45
C GLU A 51 5.64 4.40 15.59
N ARG A 52 6.39 4.26 14.50
CA ARG A 52 7.62 3.46 14.48
C ARG A 52 8.76 4.11 15.22
N THR A 53 8.93 5.41 15.09
CA THR A 53 10.04 6.16 15.72
C THR A 53 9.74 6.60 17.15
N GLY A 54 8.53 6.35 17.64
CA GLY A 54 8.07 6.80 18.95
C GLY A 54 7.85 8.31 19.05
N ASN A 55 7.91 9.04 17.93
CA ASN A 55 7.55 10.44 17.91
C ASN A 55 6.03 10.61 17.99
N ARG A 56 5.58 11.68 18.65
CA ARG A 56 4.15 11.93 18.80
C ARG A 56 3.62 12.77 17.64
N LEU A 57 2.61 12.25 16.95
CA LEU A 57 1.81 13.02 16.00
C LEU A 57 0.72 13.78 16.79
N ASP A 58 0.87 15.07 16.94
CA ASP A 58 -0.05 15.90 17.72
C ASP A 58 -1.32 16.22 16.93
N SER A 59 -1.18 16.56 15.65
CA SER A 59 -2.30 16.80 14.74
C SER A 59 -1.95 16.49 13.29
N ILE A 60 -2.96 16.22 12.47
CA ILE A 60 -2.85 16.12 11.02
C ILE A 60 -4.14 16.60 10.37
N LYS A 61 -4.03 17.52 9.41
CA LYS A 61 -5.15 18.15 8.70
C LYS A 61 -4.87 18.20 7.21
N ILE A 62 -5.95 18.18 6.43
CA ILE A 62 -5.89 18.36 4.97
C ILE A 62 -6.76 19.56 4.62
N GLU A 63 -6.14 20.61 4.08
CA GLU A 63 -6.84 21.82 3.67
C GLU A 63 -6.31 22.26 2.28
N ASN A 64 -7.19 22.47 1.34
CA ASN A 64 -6.85 22.87 -0.04
C ASN A 64 -5.74 22.02 -0.69
N GLY A 65 -5.77 20.68 -0.48
CA GLY A 65 -4.77 19.75 -1.02
C GLY A 65 -3.41 19.79 -0.31
N ILE A 66 -3.29 20.55 0.77
CA ILE A 66 -2.08 20.59 1.61
C ILE A 66 -2.34 19.78 2.88
N ILE A 67 -1.47 18.83 3.14
CA ILE A 67 -1.45 18.06 4.38
C ILE A 67 -0.52 18.80 5.35
N THR A 68 -1.06 19.22 6.49
CA THR A 68 -0.29 19.84 7.57
C THR A 68 -0.26 18.87 8.75
N ALA A 69 0.94 18.46 9.17
CA ALA A 69 1.16 17.60 10.33
C ALA A 69 1.97 18.35 11.41
N GLU A 70 1.53 18.23 12.66
CA GLU A 70 2.29 18.70 13.83
C GLU A 70 2.85 17.49 14.57
N ILE A 71 4.14 17.53 14.84
CA ILE A 71 4.89 16.40 15.41
C ILE A 71 5.72 16.91 16.58
N THR A 72 5.71 16.19 17.68
CA THR A 72 6.62 16.40 18.80
C THR A 72 7.66 15.30 18.85
N LYS A 73 8.93 15.66 18.80
CA LYS A 73 10.03 14.70 19.00
C LYS A 73 10.01 14.18 20.43
N VAL A 74 9.98 12.86 20.58
CA VAL A 74 10.07 12.20 21.88
C VAL A 74 11.46 11.59 22.03
N VAL A 75 11.98 11.51 23.27
CA VAL A 75 13.18 10.72 23.52
C VAL A 75 12.89 9.29 23.18
N ASN A 76 13.67 8.67 22.31
CA ASN A 76 13.64 7.24 22.12
C ASN A 76 14.03 6.56 23.43
N ALA A 77 13.09 6.36 24.34
CA ALA A 77 13.16 5.28 25.27
C ALA A 77 13.25 4.02 24.41
N GLY A 78 14.43 3.41 24.35
CA GLY A 78 14.81 2.40 23.38
C GLY A 78 13.63 1.54 22.97
N ILE A 79 13.48 1.34 21.67
CA ILE A 79 12.46 0.50 21.09
C ILE A 79 12.46 -0.78 21.91
N ASN A 80 11.39 -1.00 22.66
CA ASN A 80 11.25 -2.20 23.47
C ASN A 80 10.93 -3.33 22.49
N ASP A 81 11.97 -3.88 21.85
CA ASP A 81 11.90 -4.91 20.81
C ASP A 81 11.05 -6.12 21.21
N ASN A 82 10.94 -6.36 22.52
CA ASN A 82 10.14 -7.46 23.07
C ASN A 82 8.63 -7.23 23.05
N LYS A 83 8.14 -6.00 22.83
CA LYS A 83 6.69 -5.70 22.81
C LYS A 83 6.07 -5.61 21.40
N ILE A 84 6.88 -5.63 20.33
CA ILE A 84 6.42 -5.33 18.96
C ILE A 84 6.62 -6.49 17.97
N ARG A 85 6.96 -7.68 18.41
CA ARG A 85 6.79 -8.86 17.55
C ARG A 85 5.30 -9.23 17.49
N GLN A 86 4.50 -8.33 16.93
CA GLN A 86 3.22 -8.74 16.38
C GLN A 86 3.60 -9.59 15.17
N HIS A 87 3.32 -10.88 15.25
CA HIS A 87 3.57 -11.86 14.18
C HIS A 87 2.72 -11.53 12.94
N GLU A 88 2.89 -10.33 12.38
CA GLU A 88 2.23 -9.91 11.14
C GLU A 88 2.87 -10.60 9.94
N LYS A 89 2.14 -10.67 8.85
CA LYS A 89 2.63 -11.14 7.55
C LYS A 89 2.47 -10.03 6.53
N THR A 90 3.53 -9.71 5.80
CA THR A 90 3.50 -8.65 4.80
C THR A 90 3.87 -9.20 3.43
N PHE A 91 3.05 -8.91 2.43
CA PHE A 91 3.28 -9.30 1.05
C PHE A 91 3.39 -8.07 0.17
N VAL A 92 4.43 -7.99 -0.67
CA VAL A 92 4.48 -7.03 -1.77
C VAL A 92 3.96 -7.72 -3.01
N ILE A 93 2.91 -7.17 -3.58
CA ILE A 93 2.33 -7.64 -4.83
C ILE A 93 2.79 -6.70 -5.94
N PHE A 94 3.86 -7.08 -6.60
CA PHE A 94 4.43 -6.35 -7.72
C PHE A 94 3.88 -6.86 -9.05
N SER A 95 3.70 -8.19 -9.16
CA SER A 95 3.22 -8.84 -10.37
C SER A 95 1.72 -8.67 -10.56
N GLY A 96 1.31 -8.46 -11.81
CA GLY A 96 -0.09 -8.52 -12.24
C GLY A 96 -0.48 -9.87 -12.85
N ASP A 97 0.29 -10.95 -12.58
CA ASP A 97 0.03 -12.28 -13.12
C ASP A 97 -0.99 -13.03 -12.27
N LEU A 98 -1.92 -13.73 -12.93
CA LEU A 98 -3.03 -14.45 -12.28
C LEU A 98 -2.53 -15.51 -11.30
N ASP A 99 -1.60 -16.36 -11.72
CA ASP A 99 -1.04 -17.45 -10.94
C ASP A 99 -0.29 -16.97 -9.68
N LYS A 100 0.53 -15.95 -9.83
CA LYS A 100 1.25 -15.33 -8.71
C LYS A 100 0.28 -14.66 -7.73
N THR A 101 -0.72 -13.97 -8.25
CA THR A 101 -1.74 -13.30 -7.42
C THR A 101 -2.59 -14.31 -6.66
N ILE A 102 -3.00 -15.42 -7.30
CA ILE A 102 -3.72 -16.51 -6.63
C ILE A 102 -2.86 -17.06 -5.47
N ALA A 103 -1.59 -17.36 -5.71
CA ALA A 103 -0.68 -17.86 -4.68
C ALA A 103 -0.57 -16.89 -3.51
N ALA A 104 -0.44 -15.59 -3.80
CA ALA A 104 -0.37 -14.56 -2.77
C ALA A 104 -1.63 -14.49 -1.89
N PHE A 105 -2.82 -14.54 -2.50
CA PHE A 105 -4.08 -14.53 -1.74
C PHE A 105 -4.35 -15.83 -0.98
N ILE A 106 -3.93 -16.99 -1.50
CA ILE A 106 -3.97 -18.25 -0.75
C ILE A 106 -3.11 -18.15 0.52
N MET A 107 -1.89 -17.65 0.41
CA MET A 107 -1.01 -17.46 1.56
C MET A 107 -1.56 -16.41 2.55
N ALA A 108 -2.12 -15.31 2.05
CA ALA A 108 -2.72 -14.28 2.87
C ALA A 108 -3.91 -14.80 3.68
N ASN A 109 -4.83 -15.52 3.03
CA ASN A 109 -5.98 -16.15 3.69
C ASN A 109 -5.54 -17.22 4.70
N GLY A 110 -4.54 -18.03 4.35
CA GLY A 110 -3.97 -19.01 5.26
C GLY A 110 -3.38 -18.36 6.52
N ALA A 111 -2.64 -17.26 6.37
CA ALA A 111 -2.08 -16.52 7.49
C ALA A 111 -3.19 -15.87 8.35
N ALA A 112 -4.21 -15.28 7.72
CA ALA A 112 -5.36 -14.70 8.43
C ALA A 112 -6.14 -15.78 9.20
N ALA A 113 -6.35 -16.96 8.61
CA ALA A 113 -6.98 -18.11 9.29
C ALA A 113 -6.18 -18.61 10.49
N MET A 114 -4.86 -18.40 10.50
CA MET A 114 -3.98 -18.66 11.66
C MET A 114 -4.02 -17.54 12.72
N GLY A 115 -4.92 -16.57 12.57
CA GLY A 115 -5.07 -15.43 13.49
C GLY A 115 -3.95 -14.39 13.35
N ARG A 116 -3.29 -14.30 12.19
CA ARG A 116 -2.24 -13.32 11.94
C ARG A 116 -2.79 -12.08 11.27
N ASN A 117 -2.29 -10.90 11.65
CA ASN A 117 -2.53 -9.69 10.89
C ASN A 117 -1.78 -9.78 9.56
N VAL A 118 -2.45 -9.49 8.48
CA VAL A 118 -1.87 -9.59 7.14
C VAL A 118 -2.00 -8.26 6.42
N THR A 119 -0.89 -7.80 5.83
CA THR A 119 -0.85 -6.62 4.97
C THR A 119 -0.37 -7.03 3.58
N MET A 120 -1.13 -6.68 2.55
CA MET A 120 -0.75 -6.84 1.14
C MET A 120 -0.56 -5.45 0.52
N PHE A 121 0.67 -5.13 0.12
CA PHE A 121 1.04 -3.85 -0.48
C PHE A 121 1.18 -4.00 -1.98
N PHE A 122 0.27 -3.38 -2.73
CA PHE A 122 0.20 -3.47 -4.19
C PHE A 122 0.95 -2.32 -4.83
N THR A 123 1.89 -2.65 -5.71
CA THR A 123 2.70 -1.67 -6.42
C THR A 123 2.83 -2.05 -7.90
N PHE A 124 3.09 -1.08 -8.77
CA PHE A 124 3.24 -1.27 -10.21
C PHE A 124 2.15 -2.18 -10.82
N TRP A 125 2.55 -3.30 -11.45
CA TRP A 125 1.62 -4.20 -12.14
C TRP A 125 0.61 -4.85 -11.21
N GLY A 126 0.98 -5.06 -9.94
CA GLY A 126 0.09 -5.56 -8.90
C GLY A 126 -1.15 -4.69 -8.67
N LEU A 127 -1.07 -3.37 -8.93
CA LEU A 127 -2.23 -2.48 -8.85
C LEU A 127 -3.37 -2.89 -9.78
N ASN A 128 -3.08 -3.57 -10.89
CA ASN A 128 -4.10 -4.04 -11.81
C ASN A 128 -5.05 -5.08 -11.20
N VAL A 129 -4.59 -5.81 -10.18
CA VAL A 129 -5.41 -6.77 -9.43
C VAL A 129 -6.58 -6.07 -8.75
N LEU A 130 -6.32 -4.89 -8.19
CA LEU A 130 -7.29 -4.11 -7.40
C LEU A 130 -8.22 -3.25 -8.26
N ARG A 131 -8.05 -3.21 -9.59
CA ARG A 131 -8.88 -2.35 -10.45
C ARG A 131 -10.30 -2.87 -10.58
N LYS A 132 -11.27 -1.95 -10.54
CA LYS A 132 -12.66 -2.24 -10.89
C LYS A 132 -12.78 -2.62 -12.37
N PRO A 133 -13.58 -3.62 -12.73
CA PRO A 133 -13.74 -4.03 -14.13
C PRO A 133 -14.47 -2.98 -14.99
N LYS A 134 -15.29 -2.13 -14.35
CA LYS A 134 -16.04 -1.06 -15.06
C LYS A 134 -15.15 0.16 -15.30
N LYS A 135 -15.35 0.81 -16.46
CA LYS A 135 -14.70 2.09 -16.74
C LYS A 135 -15.20 3.16 -15.77
N SER A 136 -14.28 3.80 -15.10
CA SER A 136 -14.54 5.02 -14.34
C SER A 136 -14.75 6.19 -15.31
N LYS A 137 -15.66 7.13 -14.96
CA LYS A 137 -15.94 8.34 -15.76
C LYS A 137 -14.93 9.48 -15.49
N ILE A 138 -13.72 9.17 -15.06
CA ILE A 138 -12.70 10.15 -14.69
C ILE A 138 -12.08 10.75 -15.96
N LYS A 139 -11.87 12.07 -15.95
CA LYS A 139 -11.09 12.75 -16.99
C LYS A 139 -9.61 12.45 -16.80
N LYS A 140 -9.01 11.73 -17.74
CA LYS A 140 -7.59 11.33 -17.73
C LYS A 140 -6.80 12.10 -18.79
N LYS A 141 -5.52 12.34 -18.50
CA LYS A 141 -4.55 12.83 -19.49
C LYS A 141 -4.36 11.78 -20.60
N LEU A 142 -3.87 12.22 -21.76
CA LEU A 142 -3.68 11.31 -22.90
C LEU A 142 -2.76 10.12 -22.59
N THR A 143 -1.66 10.38 -21.89
CA THR A 143 -0.70 9.36 -21.45
C THR A 143 -1.33 8.34 -20.49
N GLU A 144 -2.13 8.80 -19.51
CA GLU A 144 -2.87 7.95 -18.58
C GLU A 144 -3.91 7.06 -19.27
N LYS A 145 -4.56 7.62 -20.34
CA LYS A 145 -5.51 6.85 -21.17
C LYS A 145 -4.80 5.74 -21.92
N LEU A 146 -3.62 6.02 -22.49
CA LEU A 146 -2.83 5.05 -23.25
C LEU A 146 -2.37 3.90 -22.33
N PHE A 147 -1.77 4.22 -21.18
CA PHE A 147 -1.41 3.22 -20.17
C PHE A 147 -2.63 2.39 -19.72
N GLY A 148 -3.74 3.08 -19.43
CA GLY A 148 -4.98 2.42 -19.00
C GLY A 148 -5.60 1.48 -20.04
N LEU A 149 -5.31 1.68 -21.33
CA LEU A 149 -5.76 0.81 -22.42
C LEU A 149 -4.91 -0.47 -22.50
N MET A 150 -3.61 -0.35 -22.27
CA MET A 150 -2.64 -1.46 -22.37
C MET A 150 -2.68 -2.39 -21.17
N MET A 151 -3.12 -1.91 -20.01
CA MET A 151 -3.14 -2.67 -18.76
C MET A 151 -4.44 -3.46 -18.56
N PRO A 152 -4.37 -4.68 -17.99
CA PRO A 152 -5.56 -5.44 -17.62
C PRO A 152 -6.41 -4.68 -16.59
N LYS A 153 -7.73 -4.78 -16.70
CA LYS A 153 -8.69 -4.11 -15.81
C LYS A 153 -9.30 -5.10 -14.84
N GLY A 154 -8.69 -5.18 -13.66
CA GLY A 154 -9.16 -6.00 -12.57
C GLY A 154 -8.75 -7.48 -12.67
N SER A 155 -8.99 -8.19 -11.59
CA SER A 155 -8.62 -9.59 -11.38
C SER A 155 -9.06 -10.51 -12.53
N LYS A 156 -10.26 -10.31 -13.08
CA LYS A 156 -10.84 -11.14 -14.16
C LYS A 156 -10.09 -11.06 -15.49
N LYS A 157 -9.22 -10.04 -15.68
CA LYS A 157 -8.48 -9.80 -16.93
C LYS A 157 -7.00 -10.13 -16.82
N LEU A 158 -6.54 -10.63 -15.69
CA LEU A 158 -5.15 -11.02 -15.50
C LEU A 158 -4.82 -12.26 -16.34
N GLY A 159 -3.64 -12.22 -16.96
CA GLY A 159 -3.04 -13.33 -17.68
C GLY A 159 -2.16 -14.18 -16.78
N LEU A 160 -1.70 -15.33 -17.26
CA LEU A 160 -0.68 -16.13 -16.58
C LEU A 160 0.72 -15.56 -16.81
N SER A 161 1.63 -15.81 -15.87
CA SER A 161 3.05 -15.47 -15.98
C SER A 161 3.75 -16.22 -17.12
N ARG A 162 3.29 -17.45 -17.39
CA ARG A 162 3.79 -18.29 -18.50
C ARG A 162 2.60 -18.99 -19.17
N ILE A 163 2.77 -19.37 -20.44
CA ILE A 163 1.78 -20.15 -21.23
C ILE A 163 0.41 -19.44 -21.26
N ASN A 164 0.40 -18.12 -21.31
CA ASN A 164 -0.87 -17.36 -21.34
C ASN A 164 -1.63 -17.52 -22.68
N MET A 165 -0.93 -17.75 -23.79
CA MET A 165 -1.49 -18.03 -25.12
C MET A 165 -2.70 -17.15 -25.48
N GLY A 166 -2.52 -15.82 -25.40
CA GLY A 166 -3.61 -14.88 -25.67
C GLY A 166 -4.77 -14.93 -24.66
N GLY A 167 -4.54 -15.46 -23.45
CA GLY A 167 -5.54 -15.56 -22.38
C GLY A 167 -6.22 -16.93 -22.29
N MET A 168 -5.93 -17.87 -23.20
CA MET A 168 -6.46 -19.24 -23.11
C MET A 168 -5.95 -19.97 -21.86
N GLY A 169 -4.66 -19.81 -21.53
CA GLY A 169 -4.06 -20.36 -20.32
C GLY A 169 -4.77 -19.91 -19.05
N ALA A 170 -5.06 -18.60 -18.93
CA ALA A 170 -5.79 -18.07 -17.79
C ALA A 170 -7.22 -18.65 -17.68
N LYS A 171 -7.93 -18.82 -18.80
CA LYS A 171 -9.25 -19.48 -18.82
C LYS A 171 -9.17 -20.94 -18.38
N MET A 172 -8.15 -21.67 -18.86
CA MET A 172 -7.93 -23.06 -18.53
C MET A 172 -7.67 -23.23 -17.01
N ILE A 173 -6.75 -22.44 -16.42
CA ILE A 173 -6.46 -22.49 -14.97
C ILE A 173 -7.72 -22.20 -14.15
N ARG A 174 -8.49 -21.16 -14.50
CA ARG A 174 -9.76 -20.85 -13.80
C ARG A 174 -10.77 -22.02 -13.90
N SER A 175 -10.84 -22.69 -15.06
CA SER A 175 -11.70 -23.85 -15.24
C SER A 175 -11.25 -25.03 -14.37
N VAL A 176 -9.93 -25.29 -14.31
CA VAL A 176 -9.37 -26.37 -13.48
C VAL A 176 -9.59 -26.07 -12.00
N MET A 177 -9.36 -24.84 -11.55
CA MET A 177 -9.65 -24.43 -10.17
C MET A 177 -11.10 -24.70 -9.80
N LYS A 178 -12.05 -24.26 -10.64
CA LYS A 178 -13.48 -24.49 -10.42
C LYS A 178 -13.84 -25.99 -10.34
N LYS A 179 -13.28 -26.83 -11.23
CA LYS A 179 -13.52 -28.29 -11.23
C LYS A 179 -12.99 -28.95 -9.95
N ASN A 180 -11.92 -28.42 -9.36
CA ASN A 180 -11.32 -28.96 -8.14
C ASN A 180 -11.83 -28.30 -6.87
N GLY A 181 -12.88 -27.46 -6.93
CA GLY A 181 -13.44 -26.78 -5.76
C GLY A 181 -12.51 -25.74 -5.15
N ILE A 182 -11.53 -25.23 -5.92
CA ILE A 182 -10.61 -24.19 -5.47
C ILE A 182 -11.24 -22.82 -5.77
N HIS A 183 -11.28 -21.93 -4.78
CA HIS A 183 -11.81 -20.58 -4.90
C HIS A 183 -11.14 -19.83 -6.05
N SER A 184 -11.93 -19.08 -6.80
CA SER A 184 -11.42 -18.13 -7.81
C SER A 184 -10.62 -17.01 -7.14
N LEU A 185 -9.81 -16.27 -7.91
CA LEU A 185 -9.10 -15.12 -7.37
C LEU A 185 -10.06 -14.11 -6.73
N GLU A 186 -11.22 -13.89 -7.34
CA GLU A 186 -12.22 -12.97 -6.85
C GLU A 186 -12.76 -13.38 -5.47
N GLU A 187 -13.10 -14.67 -5.30
CA GLU A 187 -13.52 -15.23 -4.01
C GLU A 187 -12.39 -15.15 -2.96
N LEU A 188 -11.15 -15.47 -3.35
CA LEU A 188 -9.99 -15.35 -2.45
C LEU A 188 -9.76 -13.89 -2.01
N MET A 189 -10.04 -12.91 -2.87
CA MET A 189 -9.95 -11.49 -2.51
C MET A 189 -11.05 -11.08 -1.53
N GLU A 190 -12.29 -11.53 -1.75
CA GLU A 190 -13.42 -11.30 -0.86
C GLU A 190 -13.17 -11.93 0.52
N ASP A 191 -12.70 -13.18 0.55
CA ASP A 191 -12.31 -13.86 1.78
C ASP A 191 -11.23 -13.09 2.54
N ALA A 192 -10.18 -12.64 1.86
CA ALA A 192 -9.10 -11.87 2.46
C ALA A 192 -9.61 -10.58 3.14
N VAL A 193 -10.44 -9.81 2.45
CA VAL A 193 -11.04 -8.58 3.00
C VAL A 193 -11.95 -8.92 4.20
N SER A 194 -12.76 -9.97 4.11
CA SER A 194 -13.67 -10.39 5.19
C SER A 194 -12.91 -10.85 6.44
N HIS A 195 -11.71 -11.41 6.27
CA HIS A 195 -10.80 -11.82 7.36
C HIS A 195 -9.88 -10.69 7.85
N GLY A 196 -10.10 -9.46 7.40
CA GLY A 196 -9.33 -8.30 7.88
C GLY A 196 -7.94 -8.15 7.27
N VAL A 197 -7.66 -8.80 6.14
CA VAL A 197 -6.42 -8.58 5.39
C VAL A 197 -6.44 -7.14 4.85
N ARG A 198 -5.40 -6.38 5.16
CA ARG A 198 -5.26 -4.99 4.71
C ARG A 198 -4.69 -4.97 3.28
N LEU A 199 -5.42 -4.35 2.38
CA LEU A 199 -4.99 -4.13 0.99
C LEU A 199 -4.54 -2.68 0.84
N ILE A 200 -3.25 -2.45 0.59
CA ILE A 200 -2.69 -1.09 0.46
C ILE A 200 -2.19 -0.89 -0.96
N ALA A 201 -2.67 0.15 -1.62
CA ALA A 201 -2.21 0.58 -2.95
C ALA A 201 -1.09 1.63 -2.82
N CYS A 202 0.02 1.41 -3.52
CA CYS A 202 1.14 2.36 -3.57
C CYS A 202 0.74 3.62 -4.34
N GLN A 203 0.62 4.75 -3.64
CA GLN A 203 0.21 6.03 -4.22
C GLN A 203 1.19 6.50 -5.31
N MET A 204 2.50 6.38 -5.10
CA MET A 204 3.51 6.74 -6.09
C MET A 204 3.33 5.94 -7.39
N SER A 205 3.17 4.62 -7.28
CA SER A 205 2.96 3.76 -8.46
C SER A 205 1.64 4.05 -9.16
N MET A 206 0.59 4.38 -8.42
CA MET A 206 -0.68 4.85 -8.99
C MET A 206 -0.47 6.10 -9.84
N ASN A 207 0.26 7.08 -9.32
CA ASN A 207 0.55 8.33 -10.04
C ASN A 207 1.36 8.07 -11.32
N ILE A 208 2.38 7.20 -11.26
CA ILE A 208 3.19 6.82 -12.43
C ILE A 208 2.32 6.13 -13.49
N MET A 209 1.45 5.22 -13.07
CA MET A 209 0.62 4.42 -13.98
C MET A 209 -0.69 5.12 -14.39
N GLY A 210 -0.94 6.34 -13.89
CA GLY A 210 -2.16 7.09 -14.18
C GLY A 210 -3.42 6.41 -13.66
N LEU A 211 -3.33 5.77 -12.50
CA LEU A 211 -4.46 5.15 -11.81
C LEU A 211 -5.00 6.08 -10.73
N HIS A 212 -6.31 6.18 -10.66
CA HIS A 212 -7.02 6.99 -9.67
C HIS A 212 -7.72 6.10 -8.63
N ARG A 213 -7.97 6.64 -7.43
CA ARG A 213 -8.60 5.90 -6.33
C ARG A 213 -9.94 5.27 -6.71
N GLU A 214 -10.74 6.00 -7.47
CA GLU A 214 -12.07 5.58 -7.91
C GLU A 214 -12.06 4.38 -8.88
N GLU A 215 -10.89 4.08 -9.44
CA GLU A 215 -10.69 2.91 -10.32
C GLU A 215 -10.38 1.63 -9.53
N LEU A 216 -10.10 1.73 -8.23
CA LEU A 216 -9.80 0.59 -7.38
C LEU A 216 -11.05 0.11 -6.64
N ILE A 217 -11.05 -1.17 -6.25
CA ILE A 217 -12.11 -1.76 -5.43
C ILE A 217 -12.24 -1.05 -4.10
N ASP A 218 -13.40 -1.16 -3.47
CA ASP A 218 -13.64 -0.54 -2.19
C ASP A 218 -12.86 -1.26 -1.07
N GLY A 219 -12.55 -0.57 0.02
CA GLY A 219 -11.78 -1.12 1.14
C GLY A 219 -10.26 -1.10 0.95
N VAL A 220 -9.74 -0.57 -0.18
CA VAL A 220 -8.31 -0.39 -0.40
C VAL A 220 -7.81 0.85 0.33
N GLU A 221 -6.77 0.68 1.14
CA GLU A 221 -6.03 1.76 1.77
C GLU A 221 -4.96 2.31 0.80
N PHE A 222 -4.46 3.51 1.08
CA PHE A 222 -3.44 4.16 0.25
C PHE A 222 -2.25 4.54 1.11
N GLY A 223 -1.06 4.21 0.63
CA GLY A 223 0.18 4.49 1.36
C GLY A 223 1.39 4.57 0.46
N GLY A 224 2.50 4.99 1.05
CA GLY A 224 3.80 5.00 0.41
C GLY A 224 4.75 3.95 0.99
N VAL A 225 6.03 4.07 0.66
CA VAL A 225 7.05 3.12 1.09
C VAL A 225 7.20 3.08 2.61
N THR A 226 6.99 4.18 3.31
CA THR A 226 7.12 4.23 4.78
C THR A 226 6.02 3.42 5.46
N THR A 227 4.78 3.48 4.94
CA THR A 227 3.67 2.64 5.41
C THR A 227 3.96 1.15 5.21
N PHE A 228 4.54 0.80 4.06
CA PHE A 228 4.97 -0.58 3.77
C PHE A 228 6.07 -1.04 4.73
N LEU A 229 7.15 -0.25 4.88
CA LEU A 229 8.28 -0.59 5.75
C LEU A 229 7.85 -0.74 7.22
N ALA A 230 6.98 0.14 7.70
CA ALA A 230 6.42 0.03 9.05
C ALA A 230 5.62 -1.28 9.27
N SER A 231 4.95 -1.79 8.23
CA SER A 231 4.30 -3.11 8.28
C SER A 231 5.34 -4.25 8.27
N CYS A 232 6.38 -4.14 7.43
CA CYS A 232 7.47 -5.13 7.39
C CYS A 232 8.19 -5.28 8.73
N GLU A 233 8.44 -4.18 9.44
CA GLU A 233 9.14 -4.20 10.72
C GLU A 233 8.34 -4.88 11.84
N ARG A 234 7.00 -4.95 11.72
CA ARG A 234 6.15 -5.72 12.62
C ARG A 234 5.96 -7.18 12.17
N SER A 235 6.43 -7.51 10.97
CA SER A 235 6.23 -8.81 10.35
C SER A 235 7.38 -9.76 10.64
N ASP A 236 7.06 -11.00 10.93
CA ASP A 236 8.01 -12.11 10.99
C ASP A 236 8.18 -12.81 9.61
N MET A 237 7.38 -12.39 8.62
CA MET A 237 7.49 -12.85 7.23
C MET A 237 7.12 -11.72 6.28
N SER A 238 8.04 -11.39 5.38
CA SER A 238 7.79 -10.46 4.26
C SER A 238 8.17 -11.12 2.95
N LEU A 239 7.24 -11.13 1.98
CA LEU A 239 7.44 -11.73 0.67
C LEU A 239 7.20 -10.72 -0.44
N PHE A 240 8.02 -10.80 -1.48
CA PHE A 240 7.89 -10.03 -2.72
C PHE A 240 7.44 -10.96 -3.86
N ILE A 241 6.28 -10.68 -4.49
CA ILE A 241 5.61 -11.54 -5.48
C ILE A 241 5.32 -10.79 -6.77
#